data_989df31105255ca16ff35dcb4cdc315d
#
_entry.id   989df31105255ca16ff35dcb4cdc315d
#
_cell.length_a   1.000
_cell.length_b   1.000
_cell.length_c   1.000
_cell.angle_alpha   90.00
_cell.angle_beta   90.00
_cell.angle_gamma   90.00
#
_symmetry.space_group_name_H-M   'P 1'
#
loop_
_entity.id
_entity.type
_entity.pdbx_description
1 polymer ?
#
loop_
_entity_poly.entity_id
_entity_poly.type
_entity_poly.pdbx_seq_one_letter_code
_entity_poly.pdbx_strand_id
1 'polypeptide(L)'
;EPRRDQRFANNAQTLDDVMGRDPWEFKWELLGTDVLYETARFPATRTSITWNEPGNGFVERSVSSIKLMGDDFEHYTPDGGVETWVLKATTKEDWLPDYNEKYLIVWVEKHTFFILRREKYGHDGRLITIESRMSEKENPALGDLGYTSKMGTYWNIDHDLISYSFHDAHKPRVWSDEQKNMIFKAEFMPRE
;
A
#
# COMPACT_ATOMS: atom_id res chain seq x y z
N GLU A 1 5.68 -16.81 -19.66
CA GLU A 1 5.16 -15.73 -18.81
C GLU A 1 6.20 -15.35 -17.75
N PRO A 2 6.35 -14.05 -17.41
CA PRO A 2 7.20 -13.66 -16.30
C PRO A 2 6.63 -14.27 -15.00
N ARG A 3 7.51 -14.84 -14.19
CA ARG A 3 7.11 -15.41 -12.91
C ARG A 3 6.69 -14.27 -11.97
N ARG A 4 5.47 -14.33 -11.49
CA ARG A 4 4.88 -13.28 -10.65
C ARG A 4 5.56 -13.14 -9.28
N ASP A 5 6.20 -14.22 -8.80
CA ASP A 5 6.99 -14.28 -7.57
C ASP A 5 8.38 -13.62 -7.68
N GLN A 6 8.80 -13.25 -8.89
CA GLN A 6 10.08 -12.58 -9.09
C GLN A 6 10.05 -11.15 -8.56
N ARG A 7 11.15 -10.74 -7.92
CA ARG A 7 11.32 -9.35 -7.46
C ARG A 7 11.37 -8.40 -8.65
N PHE A 8 10.60 -7.33 -8.56
CA PHE A 8 10.54 -6.30 -9.58
C PHE A 8 11.77 -5.39 -9.50
N ALA A 9 12.55 -5.30 -10.58
CA ALA A 9 13.71 -4.40 -10.72
C ALA A 9 14.68 -4.41 -9.51
N ASN A 10 14.93 -5.58 -8.91
CA ASN A 10 15.78 -5.75 -7.71
C ASN A 10 15.33 -5.00 -6.45
N ASN A 11 14.08 -4.57 -6.37
CA ASN A 11 13.52 -3.98 -5.16
C ASN A 11 12.89 -5.04 -4.23
N ALA A 12 12.31 -4.60 -3.09
CA ALA A 12 11.66 -5.50 -2.15
C ALA A 12 10.34 -6.09 -2.67
N GLN A 13 9.74 -5.47 -3.69
CA GLN A 13 8.48 -5.87 -4.28
C GLN A 13 8.66 -7.00 -5.28
N THR A 14 7.69 -7.91 -5.32
CA THR A 14 7.50 -8.87 -6.40
C THR A 14 6.63 -8.28 -7.51
N LEU A 15 6.56 -8.97 -8.65
CA LEU A 15 5.62 -8.58 -9.70
C LEU A 15 4.17 -8.69 -9.21
N ASP A 16 3.87 -9.64 -8.32
CA ASP A 16 2.56 -9.75 -7.66
C ASP A 16 2.20 -8.53 -6.83
N ASP A 17 3.17 -7.95 -6.12
CA ASP A 17 2.94 -6.72 -5.34
C ASP A 17 2.56 -5.54 -6.22
N VAL A 18 3.14 -5.45 -7.41
CA VAL A 18 2.90 -4.37 -8.37
C VAL A 18 1.58 -4.54 -9.10
N MET A 19 1.27 -5.76 -9.55
CA MET A 19 0.05 -6.05 -10.30
C MET A 19 -1.18 -6.20 -9.41
N GLY A 20 -0.95 -6.54 -8.14
CA GLY A 20 -2.01 -6.83 -7.18
C GLY A 20 -2.67 -8.20 -7.42
N ARG A 21 -3.55 -8.53 -6.52
CA ARG A 21 -4.36 -9.75 -6.54
C ARG A 21 -5.82 -9.37 -6.32
N ASP A 22 -6.71 -10.16 -6.92
CA ASP A 22 -8.13 -9.93 -6.80
C ASP A 22 -8.66 -10.39 -5.43
N PRO A 23 -9.59 -9.62 -4.82
CA PRO A 23 -10.12 -9.98 -3.49
C PRO A 23 -10.76 -11.36 -3.43
N TRP A 24 -11.34 -11.84 -4.52
CA TRP A 24 -11.98 -13.18 -4.57
C TRP A 24 -11.00 -14.36 -4.62
N GLU A 25 -9.71 -14.11 -4.85
CA GLU A 25 -8.65 -15.12 -4.77
C GLU A 25 -8.33 -15.53 -3.31
N PHE A 26 -8.92 -14.82 -2.35
CA PHE A 26 -8.73 -15.04 -0.92
C PHE A 26 -10.05 -15.36 -0.21
N LYS A 27 -9.91 -16.10 0.90
CA LYS A 27 -10.97 -16.22 1.91
C LYS A 27 -10.72 -15.16 2.99
N TRP A 28 -11.67 -14.27 3.15
CA TRP A 28 -11.58 -13.16 4.10
C TRP A 28 -12.22 -13.47 5.45
N GLU A 29 -11.59 -13.00 6.51
CA GLU A 29 -12.05 -13.09 7.89
C GLU A 29 -11.77 -11.77 8.61
N LEU A 30 -12.75 -11.23 9.30
CA LEU A 30 -12.57 -10.07 10.19
C LEU A 30 -12.01 -10.58 11.52
N LEU A 31 -10.79 -10.18 11.87
CA LEU A 31 -10.17 -10.54 13.14
C LEU A 31 -10.55 -9.59 14.29
N GLY A 32 -10.92 -8.35 13.98
CA GLY A 32 -11.28 -7.33 14.96
C GLY A 32 -10.84 -5.94 14.55
N THR A 33 -10.43 -5.14 15.52
CA THR A 33 -9.97 -3.77 15.35
C THR A 33 -8.62 -3.56 16.02
N ASP A 34 -7.86 -2.59 15.53
CA ASP A 34 -6.56 -2.19 16.08
C ASP A 34 -6.39 -0.68 15.93
N VAL A 35 -5.43 -0.09 16.65
CA VAL A 35 -5.04 1.32 16.51
C VAL A 35 -3.59 1.38 16.09
N LEU A 36 -3.34 1.92 14.91
CA LEU A 36 -1.99 2.10 14.40
C LEU A 36 -1.45 3.49 14.76
N TYR A 37 -0.22 3.53 15.30
CA TYR A 37 0.50 4.76 15.62
C TYR A 37 1.69 4.99 14.70
N GLU A 38 2.16 3.96 14.01
CA GLU A 38 3.34 3.99 13.17
C GLU A 38 2.95 3.93 11.70
N THR A 39 3.47 4.87 10.91
CA THR A 39 3.29 4.91 9.46
C THR A 39 3.83 3.66 8.80
N ALA A 40 5.08 3.29 9.14
CA ALA A 40 5.75 2.19 8.51
C ALA A 40 6.49 1.36 9.55
N ARG A 41 6.49 0.05 9.35
CA ARG A 41 7.26 -0.87 10.16
C ARG A 41 8.58 -1.15 9.47
N PHE A 42 9.67 -0.68 10.11
CA PHE A 42 11.05 -0.86 9.65
C PHE A 42 11.87 -1.64 10.68
N PRO A 43 13.03 -2.19 10.26
CA PRO A 43 14.02 -2.66 11.23
C PRO A 43 14.33 -1.59 12.28
N ALA A 44 14.51 -1.96 13.53
CA ALA A 44 14.75 -1.03 14.62
C ALA A 44 15.98 -0.12 14.40
N THR A 45 16.90 -0.54 13.54
CA THR A 45 18.08 0.24 13.14
C THR A 45 17.77 1.37 12.16
N ARG A 46 16.60 1.36 11.54
CA ARG A 46 16.19 2.37 10.54
C ARG A 46 15.41 3.48 11.22
N THR A 47 16.05 4.60 11.47
CA THR A 47 15.46 5.77 12.15
C THR A 47 15.06 6.89 11.22
N SER A 48 15.55 6.87 9.97
CA SER A 48 15.21 7.85 8.93
C SER A 48 14.96 7.17 7.60
N ILE A 49 14.26 7.89 6.75
CA ILE A 49 13.99 7.53 5.35
C ILE A 49 14.22 8.72 4.43
N THR A 50 14.54 8.42 3.19
CA THR A 50 14.54 9.43 2.14
C THR A 50 13.09 9.72 1.74
N TRP A 51 12.69 10.98 1.83
CA TRP A 51 11.35 11.47 1.50
C TRP A 51 11.40 12.31 0.24
N ASN A 52 10.47 12.11 -0.69
CA ASN A 52 10.32 12.99 -1.85
C ASN A 52 9.39 14.15 -1.49
N GLU A 53 9.95 15.33 -1.30
CA GLU A 53 9.21 16.53 -0.93
C GLU A 53 8.94 17.40 -2.18
N PRO A 54 7.68 17.67 -2.51
CA PRO A 54 7.33 18.47 -3.68
C PRO A 54 8.05 19.82 -3.68
N GLY A 55 8.82 20.09 -4.74
CA GLY A 55 9.60 21.32 -4.88
C GLY A 55 10.98 21.33 -4.23
N ASN A 56 11.27 20.42 -3.29
CA ASN A 56 12.56 20.34 -2.59
C ASN A 56 13.38 19.08 -2.95
N GLY A 57 12.77 18.13 -3.69
CA GLY A 57 13.43 16.88 -4.06
C GLY A 57 13.51 15.90 -2.88
N PHE A 58 14.58 15.09 -2.83
CA PHE A 58 14.74 14.08 -1.81
C PHE A 58 15.37 14.67 -0.55
N VAL A 59 14.68 14.50 0.57
CA VAL A 59 15.12 14.95 1.91
C VAL A 59 15.08 13.79 2.90
N GLU A 60 15.93 13.82 3.93
CA GLU A 60 15.87 12.86 5.03
C GLU A 60 14.82 13.28 6.05
N ARG A 61 13.94 12.34 6.43
CA ARG A 61 12.95 12.53 7.50
C ARG A 61 13.04 11.41 8.52
N SER A 62 12.81 11.74 9.78
CA SER A 62 12.64 10.73 10.81
C SER A 62 11.42 9.87 10.52
N VAL A 63 11.54 8.56 10.68
CA VAL A 63 10.40 7.63 10.54
C VAL A 63 9.24 8.03 11.45
N SER A 64 9.54 8.46 12.68
CA SER A 64 8.54 8.88 13.67
C SER A 64 7.82 10.19 13.33
N SER A 65 8.32 10.98 12.37
CA SER A 65 7.68 12.24 11.94
C SER A 65 6.64 12.05 10.83
N ILE A 66 6.54 10.85 10.27
CA ILE A 66 5.66 10.58 9.13
C ILE A 66 4.30 10.11 9.64
N LYS A 67 3.24 10.83 9.29
CA LYS A 67 1.89 10.50 9.70
C LYS A 67 1.24 9.49 8.75
N LEU A 68 0.40 8.61 9.28
CA LEU A 68 -0.32 7.60 8.51
C LEU A 68 -1.26 8.18 7.46
N MET A 69 -2.00 9.22 7.83
CA MET A 69 -3.08 9.80 7.02
C MET A 69 -2.88 11.27 6.66
N GLY A 70 -1.68 11.82 6.91
CA GLY A 70 -1.41 13.24 6.71
C GLY A 70 -2.04 14.13 7.79
N ASP A 71 -1.83 15.45 7.66
CA ASP A 71 -2.25 16.43 8.67
C ASP A 71 -3.76 16.71 8.63
N ASP A 72 -4.40 16.52 7.48
CA ASP A 72 -5.82 16.85 7.24
C ASP A 72 -6.78 15.73 7.67
N PHE A 73 -6.27 14.68 8.28
CA PHE A 73 -7.11 13.57 8.69
C PHE A 73 -7.85 13.89 9.98
N GLU A 74 -9.19 13.92 9.92
CA GLU A 74 -10.05 14.36 11.00
C GLU A 74 -10.34 13.28 12.04
N HIS A 75 -10.00 12.01 11.74
CA HIS A 75 -10.36 10.84 12.55
C HIS A 75 -9.18 10.25 13.33
N TYR A 76 -8.11 11.03 13.56
CA TYR A 76 -7.08 10.60 14.50
C TYR A 76 -7.68 10.43 15.90
N THR A 77 -7.28 9.38 16.61
CA THR A 77 -7.58 9.25 18.04
C THR A 77 -6.93 10.41 18.82
N PRO A 78 -7.42 10.73 20.03
CA PRO A 78 -6.86 11.84 20.83
C PRO A 78 -5.36 11.73 21.10
N ASP A 79 -4.82 10.52 21.08
CA ASP A 79 -3.40 10.21 21.27
C ASP A 79 -2.62 10.02 19.93
N GLY A 80 -3.25 10.35 18.80
CA GLY A 80 -2.63 10.39 17.48
C GLY A 80 -2.59 9.07 16.71
N GLY A 81 -3.32 8.07 17.16
CA GLY A 81 -3.47 6.81 16.44
C GLY A 81 -4.53 6.85 15.34
N VAL A 82 -4.57 5.83 14.51
CA VAL A 82 -5.56 5.60 13.46
C VAL A 82 -6.27 4.29 13.71
N GLU A 83 -7.60 4.34 13.88
CA GLU A 83 -8.41 3.14 14.07
C GLU A 83 -8.56 2.34 12.77
N THR A 84 -8.38 1.04 12.88
CA THR A 84 -8.43 0.12 11.73
C THR A 84 -9.30 -1.09 11.98
N TRP A 85 -9.87 -1.63 10.89
CA TRP A 85 -10.30 -3.02 10.84
C TRP A 85 -9.09 -3.89 10.54
N VAL A 86 -9.00 -5.04 11.23
CA VAL A 86 -7.95 -6.04 10.98
C VAL A 86 -8.57 -7.23 10.29
N LEU A 87 -8.12 -7.51 9.07
CA LEU A 87 -8.63 -8.58 8.23
C LEU A 87 -7.54 -9.62 8.00
N LYS A 88 -7.94 -10.89 7.94
CA LYS A 88 -7.10 -11.96 7.42
C LYS A 88 -7.60 -12.40 6.05
N ALA A 89 -6.68 -12.43 5.09
CA ALA A 89 -6.91 -12.92 3.75
C ALA A 89 -6.15 -14.23 3.55
N THR A 90 -6.82 -15.36 3.61
CA THR A 90 -6.21 -16.68 3.39
C THR A 90 -6.27 -17.03 1.91
N THR A 91 -5.14 -17.40 1.33
CA THR A 91 -5.01 -17.77 -0.09
C THR A 91 -5.89 -18.99 -0.40
N LYS A 92 -6.66 -18.90 -1.48
CA LYS A 92 -7.37 -20.06 -2.04
C LYS A 92 -6.41 -20.82 -2.96
N GLU A 93 -5.91 -21.95 -2.51
CA GLU A 93 -4.90 -22.73 -3.23
C GLU A 93 -5.38 -23.20 -4.63
N ASP A 94 -6.67 -23.43 -4.81
CA ASP A 94 -7.26 -23.79 -6.10
C ASP A 94 -7.16 -22.66 -7.15
N TRP A 95 -7.07 -21.40 -6.67
CA TRP A 95 -6.97 -20.20 -7.52
C TRP A 95 -5.53 -19.72 -7.65
N LEU A 96 -4.72 -19.96 -6.64
CA LEU A 96 -3.35 -19.49 -6.51
C LEU A 96 -2.42 -20.62 -6.07
N PRO A 97 -2.24 -21.69 -6.86
CA PRO A 97 -1.50 -22.88 -6.44
C PRO A 97 -0.02 -22.62 -6.14
N ASP A 98 0.57 -21.64 -6.81
CA ASP A 98 2.00 -21.30 -6.69
C ASP A 98 2.25 -19.99 -5.94
N TYR A 99 1.25 -19.49 -5.20
CA TYR A 99 1.41 -18.24 -4.46
C TYR A 99 2.25 -18.46 -3.20
N ASN A 100 3.26 -17.61 -3.01
CA ASN A 100 4.21 -17.78 -1.90
C ASN A 100 3.61 -17.50 -0.53
N GLU A 101 2.57 -16.67 -0.48
CA GLU A 101 1.91 -16.27 0.75
C GLU A 101 0.73 -17.21 1.06
N LYS A 102 0.76 -17.79 2.25
CA LYS A 102 -0.35 -18.59 2.78
C LYS A 102 -1.52 -17.72 3.20
N TYR A 103 -1.20 -16.59 3.84
CA TYR A 103 -2.20 -15.60 4.24
C TYR A 103 -1.57 -14.21 4.43
N LEU A 104 -2.43 -13.21 4.40
CA LEU A 104 -2.10 -11.82 4.70
C LEU A 104 -2.90 -11.34 5.91
N ILE A 105 -2.31 -10.46 6.71
CA ILE A 105 -3.04 -9.63 7.68
C ILE A 105 -3.06 -8.21 7.15
N VAL A 106 -4.25 -7.61 7.13
CA VAL A 106 -4.49 -6.32 6.48
C VAL A 106 -5.16 -5.37 7.47
N TRP A 107 -4.56 -4.18 7.64
CA TRP A 107 -5.14 -3.09 8.44
C TRP A 107 -5.77 -2.07 7.51
N VAL A 108 -7.07 -1.89 7.64
CA VAL A 108 -7.88 -1.00 6.81
C VAL A 108 -8.42 0.12 7.69
N GLU A 109 -8.13 1.37 7.34
CA GLU A 109 -8.65 2.54 8.06
C GLU A 109 -10.19 2.56 7.98
N LYS A 110 -10.86 2.91 9.09
CA LYS A 110 -12.30 2.69 9.27
C LYS A 110 -13.20 3.63 8.46
N HIS A 111 -12.76 4.83 8.13
CA HIS A 111 -13.55 5.87 7.46
C HIS A 111 -13.29 5.94 5.95
N THR A 112 -12.02 5.94 5.58
CA THR A 112 -11.59 6.04 4.17
C THR A 112 -11.50 4.69 3.47
N PHE A 113 -11.51 3.59 4.24
CA PHE A 113 -11.22 2.23 3.79
C PHE A 113 -9.84 2.07 3.14
N PHE A 114 -8.90 2.97 3.47
CA PHE A 114 -7.56 2.92 2.97
C PHE A 114 -6.75 1.82 3.67
N ILE A 115 -6.01 1.03 2.88
CA ILE A 115 -5.14 -0.01 3.43
C ILE A 115 -3.86 0.64 3.91
N LEU A 116 -3.63 0.64 5.23
CA LEU A 116 -2.44 1.25 5.84
C LEU A 116 -1.29 0.26 5.98
N ARG A 117 -1.58 -1.01 6.23
CA ARG A 117 -0.57 -2.04 6.42
C ARG A 117 -1.04 -3.38 5.87
N ARG A 118 -0.11 -4.11 5.26
CA ARG A 118 -0.26 -5.53 4.95
C ARG A 118 0.97 -6.29 5.44
N GLU A 119 0.74 -7.37 6.16
CA GLU A 119 1.77 -8.32 6.55
C GLU A 119 1.52 -9.63 5.82
N LYS A 120 2.52 -10.16 5.14
CA LYS A 120 2.44 -11.36 4.33
C LYS A 120 3.17 -12.51 5.01
N TYR A 121 2.52 -13.64 5.13
CA TYR A 121 3.01 -14.82 5.84
C TYR A 121 3.14 -15.99 4.88
N GLY A 122 4.28 -16.68 4.92
CA GLY A 122 4.58 -17.86 4.13
C GLY A 122 3.82 -19.11 4.59
N HIS A 123 3.96 -20.20 3.84
CA HIS A 123 3.35 -21.48 4.16
C HIS A 123 3.89 -22.11 5.45
N ASP A 124 5.09 -21.72 5.88
CA ASP A 124 5.69 -22.07 7.17
C ASP A 124 5.21 -21.19 8.35
N GLY A 125 4.34 -20.23 8.07
CA GLY A 125 3.79 -19.31 9.06
C GLY A 125 4.71 -18.15 9.44
N ARG A 126 5.91 -18.01 8.83
CA ARG A 126 6.81 -16.89 9.07
C ARG A 126 6.31 -15.63 8.32
N LEU A 127 6.52 -14.49 8.93
CA LEU A 127 6.35 -13.19 8.30
C LEU A 127 7.47 -12.97 7.28
N ILE A 128 7.11 -12.75 6.02
CA ILE A 128 8.06 -12.58 4.90
C ILE A 128 8.14 -11.16 4.37
N THR A 129 7.03 -10.42 4.39
CA THR A 129 7.01 -9.04 3.89
C THR A 129 6.06 -8.18 4.72
N ILE A 130 6.45 -6.95 4.98
CA ILE A 130 5.59 -5.90 5.53
C ILE A 130 5.48 -4.79 4.50
N GLU A 131 4.26 -4.51 4.08
CA GLU A 131 3.92 -3.34 3.30
C GLU A 131 3.22 -2.33 4.21
N SER A 132 3.64 -1.07 4.14
CA SER A 132 2.98 0.03 4.83
C SER A 132 2.71 1.15 3.84
N ARG A 133 1.57 1.82 4.01
CA ARG A 133 1.17 2.93 3.16
C ARG A 133 0.83 4.14 4.00
N MET A 134 1.16 5.30 3.47
CA MET A 134 0.77 6.60 3.95
C MET A 134 -0.16 7.24 2.93
N SER A 135 -1.16 7.93 3.41
CA SER A 135 -2.16 8.59 2.58
C SER A 135 -2.28 10.07 2.92
N GLU A 136 -2.61 10.88 1.94
CA GLU A 136 -2.95 12.29 2.09
C GLU A 136 -4.24 12.61 1.34
N LYS A 137 -4.98 13.65 1.79
CA LYS A 137 -6.20 14.11 1.13
C LYS A 137 -5.85 14.96 -0.09
N GLU A 138 -5.92 14.38 -1.28
CA GLU A 138 -5.65 15.09 -2.54
C GLU A 138 -6.88 15.80 -3.10
N ASN A 139 -8.08 15.30 -2.83
CA ASN A 139 -9.32 15.89 -3.30
C ASN A 139 -10.30 16.16 -2.15
N PRO A 140 -10.22 17.34 -1.50
CA PRO A 140 -11.10 17.67 -0.38
C PRO A 140 -12.60 17.62 -0.71
N ALA A 141 -12.98 17.81 -1.98
CA ALA A 141 -14.38 17.77 -2.41
C ALA A 141 -15.02 16.38 -2.29
N LEU A 142 -14.21 15.32 -2.20
CA LEU A 142 -14.66 13.94 -2.02
C LEU A 142 -14.70 13.49 -0.55
N GLY A 143 -14.40 14.38 0.41
CA GLY A 143 -14.35 14.02 1.83
C GLY A 143 -13.35 12.88 2.09
N ASP A 144 -13.79 11.85 2.79
CA ASP A 144 -12.94 10.68 3.12
C ASP A 144 -12.52 9.86 1.90
N LEU A 145 -13.29 9.91 0.82
CA LEU A 145 -12.94 9.25 -0.44
C LEU A 145 -11.87 10.02 -1.25
N GLY A 146 -11.47 11.18 -0.76
CA GLY A 146 -10.45 12.03 -1.40
C GLY A 146 -9.01 11.67 -1.03
N TYR A 147 -8.79 10.66 -0.18
CA TYR A 147 -7.46 10.20 0.20
C TYR A 147 -6.83 9.31 -0.87
N THR A 148 -5.55 9.51 -1.12
CA THR A 148 -4.75 8.71 -2.05
C THR A 148 -3.43 8.30 -1.42
N SER A 149 -2.79 7.26 -1.98
CA SER A 149 -1.48 6.81 -1.52
C SER A 149 -0.43 7.86 -1.83
N LYS A 150 0.29 8.32 -0.83
CA LYS A 150 1.42 9.24 -0.98
C LYS A 150 2.75 8.52 -1.00
N MET A 151 2.87 7.51 -0.17
CA MET A 151 4.05 6.70 -0.05
C MET A 151 3.67 5.27 0.29
N GLY A 152 4.38 4.33 -0.31
CA GLY A 152 4.39 2.92 0.07
C GLY A 152 5.80 2.52 0.51
N THR A 153 5.89 1.69 1.54
CA THR A 153 7.14 1.06 1.96
C THR A 153 6.97 -0.45 1.92
N TYR A 154 8.00 -1.14 1.48
CA TYR A 154 8.03 -2.60 1.38
C TYR A 154 9.29 -3.09 2.06
N TRP A 155 9.15 -3.86 3.11
CA TRP A 155 10.25 -4.53 3.77
C TRP A 155 10.16 -6.04 3.55
N ASN A 156 11.02 -6.55 2.70
CA ASN A 156 11.22 -7.98 2.53
C ASN A 156 12.19 -8.46 3.61
N ILE A 157 11.68 -9.25 4.56
CA ILE A 157 12.40 -9.64 5.78
C ILE A 157 13.48 -10.68 5.45
N ASP A 158 13.18 -11.65 4.59
CA ASP A 158 14.12 -12.71 4.23
C ASP A 158 15.37 -12.19 3.51
N HIS A 159 15.26 -11.05 2.83
CA HIS A 159 16.37 -10.42 2.11
C HIS A 159 16.91 -9.16 2.80
N ASP A 160 16.32 -8.77 3.94
CA ASP A 160 16.59 -7.48 4.60
C ASP A 160 16.61 -6.29 3.65
N LEU A 161 15.64 -6.28 2.72
CA LEU A 161 15.57 -5.30 1.65
C LEU A 161 14.36 -4.40 1.85
N ILE A 162 14.59 -3.08 1.85
CA ILE A 162 13.54 -2.07 1.96
C ILE A 162 13.45 -1.30 0.65
N SER A 163 12.23 -1.14 0.15
CA SER A 163 11.92 -0.29 -1.00
C SER A 163 10.88 0.76 -0.64
N TYR A 164 10.98 1.91 -1.30
CA TYR A 164 10.05 3.02 -1.17
C TYR A 164 9.38 3.28 -2.52
N SER A 165 8.08 3.51 -2.50
CA SER A 165 7.32 3.99 -3.63
C SER A 165 6.71 5.33 -3.25
N PHE A 166 7.05 6.38 -3.99
CA PHE A 166 6.47 7.70 -3.81
C PHE A 166 5.48 7.96 -4.94
N HIS A 167 4.30 8.40 -4.55
CA HIS A 167 3.33 8.90 -5.51
C HIS A 167 3.38 10.43 -5.44
N ASP A 168 3.97 11.05 -6.45
CA ASP A 168 3.87 12.49 -6.58
C ASP A 168 2.39 12.84 -6.73
N ALA A 169 1.93 13.80 -5.90
CA ALA A 169 0.62 14.41 -6.09
C ALA A 169 0.64 15.11 -7.46
N HIS A 170 0.34 14.36 -8.50
CA HIS A 170 0.07 14.97 -9.77
C HIS A 170 -1.20 15.77 -9.59
N LYS A 171 -1.14 17.08 -9.85
CA LYS A 171 -2.34 17.88 -10.00
C LYS A 171 -3.31 17.09 -10.85
N PRO A 172 -4.56 16.86 -10.39
CA PRO A 172 -5.50 16.04 -11.13
C PRO A 172 -5.53 16.52 -12.57
N ARG A 173 -5.15 15.63 -13.48
CA ARG A 173 -5.17 15.93 -14.90
C ARG A 173 -6.62 15.99 -15.31
N VAL A 174 -7.13 17.19 -15.48
CA VAL A 174 -8.47 17.36 -16.08
C VAL A 174 -8.32 17.00 -17.56
N TRP A 175 -8.68 15.76 -17.88
CA TRP A 175 -8.70 15.29 -19.24
C TRP A 175 -9.86 15.97 -19.99
N SER A 176 -9.59 16.53 -21.19
CA SER A 176 -10.66 16.93 -22.08
C SER A 176 -11.49 15.73 -22.53
N ASP A 177 -12.74 15.95 -22.93
CA ASP A 177 -13.57 14.85 -23.41
C ASP A 177 -12.98 14.17 -24.66
N GLU A 178 -12.25 14.91 -25.47
CA GLU A 178 -11.50 14.36 -26.61
C GLU A 178 -10.37 13.43 -26.15
N GLN A 179 -9.61 13.82 -25.11
CA GLN A 179 -8.56 12.98 -24.53
C GLN A 179 -9.14 11.71 -23.88
N LYS A 180 -10.26 11.85 -23.12
CA LYS A 180 -10.97 10.70 -22.56
C LYS A 180 -11.43 9.74 -23.65
N ASN A 181 -12.07 10.27 -24.70
CA ASN A 181 -12.53 9.48 -25.83
C ASN A 181 -11.39 8.79 -26.59
N MET A 182 -10.19 9.37 -26.60
CA MET A 182 -9.02 8.77 -27.23
C MET A 182 -8.45 7.62 -26.37
N ILE A 183 -8.33 7.81 -25.05
CA ILE A 183 -7.72 6.83 -24.13
C ILE A 183 -8.62 5.63 -23.88
N PHE A 184 -9.95 5.84 -23.79
CA PHE A 184 -10.92 4.79 -23.49
C PHE A 184 -11.54 4.12 -24.73
N LYS A 185 -10.97 4.33 -25.92
CA LYS A 185 -11.37 3.56 -27.08
C LYS A 185 -10.82 2.14 -27.03
N ALA A 186 -11.65 1.17 -27.39
CA ALA A 186 -11.28 -0.24 -27.40
C ALA A 186 -10.04 -0.57 -28.28
N GLU A 187 -9.75 0.26 -29.29
CA GLU A 187 -8.58 0.11 -30.16
C GLU A 187 -7.24 0.35 -29.47
N PHE A 188 -7.23 1.03 -28.29
CA PHE A 188 -6.04 1.24 -27.46
C PHE A 188 -5.91 0.23 -26.33
N MET A 189 -6.89 -0.66 -26.16
CA MET A 189 -6.76 -1.77 -25.22
C MET A 189 -5.77 -2.79 -25.77
N PRO A 190 -4.83 -3.31 -24.93
CA PRO A 190 -3.98 -4.42 -25.36
C PRO A 190 -4.87 -5.55 -25.86
N ARG A 191 -4.65 -5.98 -27.09
CA ARG A 191 -5.27 -7.22 -27.59
C ARG A 191 -4.49 -8.36 -26.97
N GLU A 192 -5.19 -9.23 -26.25
CA GLU A 192 -4.62 -10.50 -25.75
C GLU A 192 -4.05 -11.34 -26.90
#